data_48420071a74f2caee3833abba44b42cc
#
_entry.id   48420071a74f2caee3833abba44b42cc
#
_cell.length_a   1.000
_cell.length_b   1.000
_cell.length_c   1.000
_cell.angle_alpha   90.00
_cell.angle_beta   90.00
_cell.angle_gamma   90.00
#
_symmetry.space_group_name_H-M   'P 1'
#
loop_
_entity.id
_entity.type
_entity.pdbx_description
1 polymer ?
#
loop_
_entity_poly.entity_id
_entity_poly.type
_entity_poly.pdbx_seq_one_letter_code
_entity_poly.pdbx_strand_id
1 'polypeptide(L)'
;RDEGYEVIDLKKRPITKIPVENGKVIDAMTTWDLVAEADAVITVPVMKTHDQTEVTLGLKNLKGLIADGQKKYFHSHGVVNGVIDIIQTVKPVLSVIDATFCQQGLGPIFGETVEMDLILASKDVVSCDAVGSAVMGYEVDAPMLTVEAYNRGLGEMNLDKIEVKGETIESVYHRFKRSSEVEIPGLPPYTLLFDEGACTGCRNTVISALMDLKAGGYEKYLEGKYVVVGPVKELPEGATKENTVLVGRC
;
A
#
# COMPACT_ATOMS: atom_id res chain seq x y z
N ARG A 1 -25.26 9.70 3.96
CA ARG A 1 -26.47 10.12 3.20
C ARG A 1 -27.41 10.94 4.07
N ASP A 2 -27.52 10.60 5.33
CA ASP A 2 -28.45 11.23 6.27
C ASP A 2 -27.98 12.66 6.67
N GLU A 3 -26.71 12.97 6.48
CA GLU A 3 -26.10 14.29 6.73
C GLU A 3 -26.22 15.27 5.53
N GLY A 4 -26.93 14.89 4.48
CA GLY A 4 -27.15 15.75 3.29
C GLY A 4 -26.02 15.77 2.27
N TYR A 5 -24.98 14.92 2.41
CA TYR A 5 -23.90 14.81 1.43
C TYR A 5 -24.31 13.90 0.28
N GLU A 6 -23.90 14.27 -0.94
CA GLU A 6 -24.02 13.42 -2.11
C GLU A 6 -22.92 12.35 -2.10
N VAL A 7 -23.32 11.07 -2.13
CA VAL A 7 -22.40 9.93 -2.23
C VAL A 7 -22.55 9.30 -3.62
N ILE A 8 -21.48 9.37 -4.40
CA ILE A 8 -21.42 8.89 -5.77
C ILE A 8 -20.54 7.65 -5.87
N ASP A 9 -21.09 6.58 -6.44
CA ASP A 9 -20.30 5.41 -6.85
C ASP A 9 -19.64 5.70 -8.21
N LEU A 10 -18.33 5.96 -8.21
CA LEU A 10 -17.58 6.27 -9.42
C LEU A 10 -17.71 5.17 -10.49
N LYS A 11 -17.88 3.90 -10.12
CA LYS A 11 -18.03 2.80 -11.08
C LYS A 11 -19.30 2.90 -11.93
N LYS A 12 -20.25 3.74 -11.54
CA LYS A 12 -21.47 4.03 -12.30
C LYS A 12 -21.35 5.24 -13.21
N ARG A 13 -20.21 5.91 -13.20
CA ARG A 13 -19.93 7.10 -14.03
C ARG A 13 -19.28 6.71 -15.35
N PRO A 14 -19.42 7.52 -16.40
CA PRO A 14 -18.70 7.35 -17.66
C PRO A 14 -17.19 7.33 -17.46
N ILE A 15 -16.52 6.43 -18.19
CA ILE A 15 -15.06 6.34 -18.19
C ILE A 15 -14.48 7.38 -19.13
N THR A 16 -13.41 8.05 -18.69
CA THR A 16 -12.63 9.00 -19.48
C THR A 16 -11.13 8.75 -19.29
N LYS A 17 -10.30 9.52 -20.00
CA LYS A 17 -8.85 9.47 -19.87
C LYS A 17 -8.29 10.86 -19.64
N ILE A 18 -7.39 10.98 -18.66
CA ILE A 18 -6.61 12.19 -18.40
C ILE A 18 -5.17 11.91 -18.81
N PRO A 19 -4.54 12.72 -19.69
CA PRO A 19 -3.12 12.57 -20.03
C PRO A 19 -2.24 12.67 -18.78
N VAL A 20 -1.20 11.85 -18.70
CA VAL A 20 -0.22 11.85 -17.62
C VAL A 20 1.10 12.40 -18.15
N GLU A 21 1.44 13.60 -17.75
CA GLU A 21 2.70 14.22 -18.15
C GLU A 21 3.88 13.54 -17.44
N ASN A 22 4.88 13.11 -18.21
CA ASN A 22 6.08 12.44 -17.74
C ASN A 22 5.79 11.19 -16.86
N GLY A 23 4.73 10.45 -17.17
CA GLY A 23 4.39 9.20 -16.48
C GLY A 23 5.49 8.15 -16.66
N LYS A 24 5.83 7.43 -15.58
CA LYS A 24 6.80 6.33 -15.63
C LYS A 24 6.16 4.98 -15.99
N VAL A 25 4.86 4.84 -15.80
CA VAL A 25 4.12 3.59 -16.01
C VAL A 25 2.95 3.78 -16.97
N ILE A 26 2.31 4.94 -16.96
CA ILE A 26 1.15 5.24 -17.81
C ILE A 26 1.28 6.59 -18.49
N ASP A 27 0.87 6.67 -19.77
CA ASP A 27 0.76 7.92 -20.51
C ASP A 27 -0.62 8.58 -20.35
N ALA A 28 -1.61 7.83 -19.86
CA ALA A 28 -2.94 8.32 -19.56
C ALA A 28 -3.58 7.56 -18.40
N MET A 29 -4.17 8.30 -17.47
CA MET A 29 -4.97 7.80 -16.38
C MET A 29 -6.37 7.47 -16.87
N THR A 30 -6.79 6.21 -16.83
CA THR A 30 -8.15 5.79 -17.13
C THR A 30 -9.00 5.93 -15.87
N THR A 31 -9.90 6.86 -15.86
CA THR A 31 -10.70 7.27 -14.70
C THR A 31 -12.15 7.55 -15.11
N TRP A 32 -12.90 8.25 -14.28
CA TRP A 32 -14.29 8.63 -14.52
C TRP A 32 -14.41 10.13 -14.78
N ASP A 33 -15.43 10.54 -15.52
CA ASP A 33 -15.71 11.93 -15.89
C ASP A 33 -15.66 12.88 -14.68
N LEU A 34 -16.31 12.50 -13.58
CA LEU A 34 -16.34 13.29 -12.36
C LEU A 34 -14.94 13.62 -11.80
N VAL A 35 -13.98 12.70 -11.93
CA VAL A 35 -12.60 12.93 -11.49
C VAL A 35 -11.88 13.91 -12.40
N ALA A 36 -12.19 13.85 -13.71
CA ALA A 36 -11.60 14.76 -14.70
C ALA A 36 -12.18 16.19 -14.59
N GLU A 37 -13.41 16.33 -14.14
CA GLU A 37 -14.14 17.59 -14.00
C GLU A 37 -13.98 18.23 -12.62
N ALA A 38 -13.41 17.50 -11.64
CA ALA A 38 -13.27 17.99 -10.28
C ALA A 38 -12.28 19.17 -10.19
N ASP A 39 -12.69 20.28 -9.57
CA ASP A 39 -11.84 21.44 -9.28
C ASP A 39 -10.78 21.15 -8.22
N ALA A 40 -11.07 20.21 -7.31
CA ALA A 40 -10.18 19.80 -6.22
C ALA A 40 -10.44 18.35 -5.81
N VAL A 41 -9.38 17.66 -5.43
CA VAL A 41 -9.45 16.30 -4.89
C VAL A 41 -8.94 16.29 -3.47
N ILE A 42 -9.75 15.79 -2.54
CA ILE A 42 -9.39 15.55 -1.16
C ILE A 42 -9.31 14.03 -0.96
N THR A 43 -8.20 13.53 -0.40
CA THR A 43 -8.07 12.12 -0.07
C THR A 43 -8.38 11.87 1.40
N VAL A 44 -9.28 10.90 1.66
CA VAL A 44 -9.72 10.56 3.03
C VAL A 44 -9.54 9.05 3.24
N PRO A 45 -8.32 8.57 3.49
CA PRO A 45 -8.04 7.17 3.76
C PRO A 45 -8.29 6.80 5.21
N VAL A 46 -8.55 5.50 5.45
CA VAL A 46 -8.37 4.90 6.78
C VAL A 46 -6.91 4.44 6.91
N MET A 47 -6.27 4.78 8.05
CA MET A 47 -4.89 4.37 8.35
C MET A 47 -4.78 2.85 8.47
N LYS A 48 -3.90 2.23 7.67
CA LYS A 48 -3.68 0.79 7.72
C LYS A 48 -2.36 0.34 7.10
N THR A 49 -1.89 -0.83 7.53
CA THR A 49 -0.81 -1.55 6.84
C THR A 49 -1.25 -2.04 5.46
N HIS A 50 -0.30 -2.35 4.61
CA HIS A 50 -0.55 -2.90 3.28
C HIS A 50 0.57 -3.87 2.88
N ASP A 51 0.19 -4.98 2.29
CA ASP A 51 1.08 -6.04 1.87
C ASP A 51 2.13 -5.63 0.81
N GLN A 52 1.79 -4.72 -0.11
CA GLN A 52 2.69 -4.33 -1.22
C GLN A 52 3.32 -2.95 -1.07
N THR A 53 2.75 -2.06 -0.27
CA THR A 53 3.18 -0.66 -0.17
C THR A 53 3.45 -0.22 1.26
N GLU A 54 3.65 -1.14 2.20
CA GLU A 54 3.83 -0.96 3.64
C GLU A 54 2.59 -0.39 4.32
N VAL A 55 2.12 0.74 3.83
CA VAL A 55 0.98 1.47 4.38
C VAL A 55 -0.05 1.81 3.31
N THR A 56 -1.29 1.99 3.74
CA THR A 56 -2.34 2.71 3.02
C THR A 56 -2.63 3.97 3.80
N LEU A 57 -2.25 5.09 3.23
CA LEU A 57 -2.49 6.44 3.70
C LEU A 57 -2.98 7.29 2.52
N GLY A 58 -2.76 8.60 2.52
CA GLY A 58 -3.26 9.53 1.52
C GLY A 58 -2.84 9.19 0.09
N LEU A 59 -1.54 8.91 -0.11
CA LEU A 59 -0.98 8.60 -1.43
C LEU A 59 -1.60 7.34 -2.03
N LYS A 60 -1.58 6.24 -1.27
CA LYS A 60 -2.07 4.94 -1.76
C LYS A 60 -3.58 4.92 -2.02
N ASN A 61 -4.34 5.69 -1.24
CA ASN A 61 -5.79 5.78 -1.37
C ASN A 61 -6.22 6.27 -2.76
N LEU A 62 -5.44 7.16 -3.37
CA LEU A 62 -5.71 7.73 -4.70
C LEU A 62 -5.67 6.69 -5.84
N LYS A 63 -5.08 5.50 -5.62
CA LYS A 63 -5.24 4.37 -6.57
C LYS A 63 -6.71 3.99 -6.77
N GLY A 64 -7.59 4.37 -5.84
CA GLY A 64 -9.05 4.22 -5.97
C GLY A 64 -9.64 4.96 -7.17
N LEU A 65 -8.99 6.00 -7.66
CA LEU A 65 -9.46 6.87 -8.74
C LEU A 65 -9.26 6.32 -10.16
N ILE A 66 -8.73 5.11 -10.33
CA ILE A 66 -8.53 4.52 -11.65
C ILE A 66 -9.39 3.27 -11.86
N ALA A 67 -9.70 3.00 -13.14
CA ALA A 67 -10.46 1.83 -13.54
C ALA A 67 -9.73 0.52 -13.20
N ASP A 68 -10.48 -0.54 -12.92
CA ASP A 68 -9.93 -1.81 -12.43
C ASP A 68 -8.94 -2.47 -13.41
N GLY A 69 -9.11 -2.29 -14.71
CA GLY A 69 -8.16 -2.77 -15.72
C GLY A 69 -6.77 -2.14 -15.56
N GLN A 70 -6.71 -0.84 -15.26
CA GLN A 70 -5.45 -0.13 -15.05
C GLN A 70 -4.83 -0.49 -13.69
N LYS A 71 -5.64 -0.78 -12.65
CA LYS A 71 -5.15 -1.30 -11.36
C LYS A 71 -4.38 -2.62 -11.54
N LYS A 72 -4.90 -3.53 -12.38
CA LYS A 72 -4.23 -4.80 -12.71
C LYS A 72 -2.92 -4.57 -13.47
N TYR A 73 -2.90 -3.62 -14.41
CA TYR A 73 -1.71 -3.25 -15.16
C TYR A 73 -0.56 -2.81 -14.22
N PHE A 74 -0.85 -2.03 -13.17
CA PHE A 74 0.16 -1.60 -12.20
C PHE A 74 0.84 -2.76 -11.47
N HIS A 75 0.11 -3.82 -11.15
CA HIS A 75 0.71 -4.99 -10.48
C HIS A 75 1.79 -5.69 -11.31
N SER A 76 1.74 -5.58 -12.63
CA SER A 76 2.74 -6.16 -13.53
C SER A 76 3.80 -5.16 -14.02
N HIS A 77 3.57 -3.84 -13.91
CA HIS A 77 4.44 -2.80 -14.47
C HIS A 77 5.01 -1.82 -13.42
N GLY A 78 4.65 -1.98 -12.15
CA GLY A 78 5.17 -1.18 -11.05
C GLY A 78 4.10 -0.37 -10.33
N VAL A 79 3.64 -0.90 -9.20
CA VAL A 79 2.56 -0.28 -8.40
C VAL A 79 2.98 1.10 -7.88
N VAL A 80 4.19 1.23 -7.37
CA VAL A 80 4.67 2.50 -6.79
C VAL A 80 4.66 3.60 -7.83
N ASN A 81 5.40 3.44 -8.92
CA ASN A 81 5.46 4.43 -9.97
C ASN A 81 4.09 4.75 -10.61
N GLY A 82 3.25 3.71 -10.80
CA GLY A 82 1.90 3.92 -11.33
C GLY A 82 1.00 4.74 -10.41
N VAL A 83 1.08 4.54 -9.10
CA VAL A 83 0.35 5.36 -8.12
C VAL A 83 0.87 6.79 -8.12
N ILE A 84 2.19 6.99 -8.21
CA ILE A 84 2.76 8.34 -8.27
C ILE A 84 2.37 9.05 -9.57
N ASP A 85 2.25 8.35 -10.71
CA ASP A 85 1.72 8.91 -11.95
C ASP A 85 0.27 9.45 -11.78
N ILE A 86 -0.57 8.77 -10.97
CA ILE A 86 -1.89 9.27 -10.61
C ILE A 86 -1.78 10.55 -9.76
N ILE A 87 -0.95 10.53 -8.73
CA ILE A 87 -0.82 11.64 -7.77
C ILE A 87 -0.36 12.91 -8.46
N GLN A 88 0.66 12.82 -9.32
CA GLN A 88 1.15 13.99 -10.09
C GLN A 88 0.12 14.55 -11.07
N THR A 89 -0.83 13.71 -11.51
CA THR A 89 -1.91 14.11 -12.42
C THR A 89 -3.07 14.74 -11.66
N VAL A 90 -3.51 14.10 -10.56
CA VAL A 90 -4.68 14.53 -9.78
C VAL A 90 -4.36 15.71 -8.86
N LYS A 91 -3.14 15.79 -8.33
CA LYS A 91 -2.64 16.84 -7.43
C LYS A 91 -3.61 17.11 -6.26
N PRO A 92 -3.79 16.17 -5.34
CA PRO A 92 -4.72 16.33 -4.23
C PRO A 92 -4.37 17.57 -3.42
N VAL A 93 -5.39 18.35 -3.01
CA VAL A 93 -5.23 19.61 -2.29
C VAL A 93 -5.23 19.44 -0.77
N LEU A 94 -5.70 18.29 -0.28
CA LEU A 94 -5.78 17.97 1.14
C LEU A 94 -5.78 16.44 1.32
N SER A 95 -5.06 15.97 2.31
CA SER A 95 -5.17 14.63 2.87
C SER A 95 -5.77 14.71 4.27
N VAL A 96 -6.76 13.88 4.58
CA VAL A 96 -7.32 13.70 5.91
C VAL A 96 -7.32 12.22 6.21
N ILE A 97 -6.39 11.76 7.02
CA ILE A 97 -6.25 10.36 7.39
C ILE A 97 -7.12 10.07 8.61
N ASP A 98 -8.10 9.21 8.44
CA ASP A 98 -8.89 8.66 9.54
C ASP A 98 -8.07 7.56 10.22
N ALA A 99 -7.65 7.84 11.45
CA ALA A 99 -6.97 6.94 12.34
C ALA A 99 -7.78 6.69 13.62
N THR A 100 -9.12 6.79 13.55
CA THR A 100 -10.00 6.42 14.67
C THR A 100 -9.89 4.92 14.94
N PHE A 101 -10.18 4.11 13.93
CA PHE A 101 -9.98 2.66 13.94
C PHE A 101 -9.09 2.27 12.77
N CYS A 102 -7.85 1.96 13.08
CA CYS A 102 -6.82 1.57 12.13
C CYS A 102 -6.79 0.05 11.90
N GLN A 103 -5.97 -0.39 10.97
CA GLN A 103 -5.72 -1.82 10.77
C GLN A 103 -4.21 -2.10 10.70
N GLN A 104 -3.74 -3.09 11.44
CA GLN A 104 -2.36 -3.57 11.42
C GLN A 104 -2.23 -5.01 10.91
N GLY A 105 -1.01 -5.46 10.64
CA GLY A 105 -0.73 -6.85 10.22
C GLY A 105 -1.08 -7.08 8.76
N LEU A 106 -1.90 -8.08 8.47
CA LEU A 106 -2.23 -8.52 7.11
C LEU A 106 -3.21 -7.58 6.38
N GLY A 107 -2.94 -6.25 6.45
CA GLY A 107 -3.66 -5.28 5.63
C GLY A 107 -3.45 -5.52 4.12
N PRO A 108 -4.39 -5.09 3.27
CA PRO A 108 -5.51 -4.21 3.61
C PRO A 108 -6.80 -4.93 4.01
N ILE A 109 -6.83 -6.27 4.10
CA ILE A 109 -8.10 -7.03 4.23
C ILE A 109 -8.14 -7.86 5.53
N PHE A 110 -7.06 -8.59 5.85
CA PHE A 110 -7.02 -9.58 6.93
C PHE A 110 -6.31 -9.09 8.19
N GLY A 111 -6.18 -7.77 8.35
CA GLY A 111 -5.48 -7.19 9.49
C GLY A 111 -6.33 -7.14 10.77
N GLU A 112 -5.67 -6.80 11.86
CA GLU A 112 -6.26 -6.61 13.18
C GLU A 112 -6.59 -5.13 13.40
N THR A 113 -7.70 -4.84 14.09
CA THR A 113 -8.09 -3.45 14.42
C THR A 113 -7.19 -2.89 15.51
N VAL A 114 -6.77 -1.63 15.31
CA VAL A 114 -6.07 -0.80 16.31
C VAL A 114 -6.87 0.48 16.50
N GLU A 115 -7.30 0.76 17.71
CA GLU A 115 -7.97 2.02 18.06
C GLU A 115 -6.91 3.07 18.41
N MET A 116 -6.90 4.17 17.66
CA MET A 116 -5.96 5.29 17.85
C MET A 116 -6.66 6.59 18.24
N ASP A 117 -7.96 6.71 17.92
CA ASP A 117 -8.80 7.90 18.14
C ASP A 117 -8.12 9.21 17.66
N LEU A 118 -7.56 9.17 16.49
CA LEU A 118 -6.72 10.20 15.91
C LEU A 118 -7.15 10.57 14.49
N ILE A 119 -6.98 11.82 14.11
CA ILE A 119 -7.11 12.31 12.74
C ILE A 119 -5.85 13.09 12.38
N LEU A 120 -5.27 12.81 11.22
CA LEU A 120 -4.16 13.56 10.64
C LEU A 120 -4.64 14.30 9.39
N ALA A 121 -4.24 15.56 9.23
CA ALA A 121 -4.59 16.32 8.03
C ALA A 121 -3.43 17.22 7.58
N SER A 122 -3.21 17.30 6.26
CA SER A 122 -2.23 18.19 5.66
C SER A 122 -2.61 18.56 4.22
N LYS A 123 -2.27 19.79 3.83
CA LYS A 123 -2.33 20.21 2.41
C LYS A 123 -1.24 19.56 1.56
N ASP A 124 -0.16 19.11 2.17
CA ASP A 124 0.87 18.30 1.55
C ASP A 124 0.61 16.83 1.90
N VAL A 125 0.17 16.05 0.89
CA VAL A 125 -0.15 14.63 1.06
C VAL A 125 1.07 13.79 1.41
N VAL A 126 2.28 14.18 0.93
CA VAL A 126 3.52 13.48 1.23
C VAL A 126 3.91 13.70 2.69
N SER A 127 3.81 14.93 3.18
CA SER A 127 4.03 15.24 4.60
C SER A 127 3.03 14.52 5.50
N CYS A 128 1.76 14.43 5.08
CA CYS A 128 0.73 13.71 5.83
C CYS A 128 1.07 12.21 5.96
N ASP A 129 1.52 11.60 4.86
CA ASP A 129 1.89 10.18 4.83
C ASP A 129 3.21 9.93 5.58
N ALA A 130 4.18 10.85 5.54
CA ALA A 130 5.42 10.76 6.31
C ALA A 130 5.15 10.77 7.82
N VAL A 131 4.34 11.74 8.31
CA VAL A 131 3.93 11.80 9.71
C VAL A 131 3.08 10.59 10.10
N GLY A 132 2.11 10.21 9.27
CA GLY A 132 1.29 9.02 9.51
C GLY A 132 2.11 7.73 9.61
N SER A 133 3.13 7.58 8.75
CA SER A 133 4.06 6.43 8.81
C SER A 133 4.88 6.42 10.08
N ALA A 134 5.38 7.59 10.53
CA ALA A 134 6.11 7.72 11.79
C ALA A 134 5.22 7.38 12.99
N VAL A 135 3.96 7.85 13.01
CA VAL A 135 2.97 7.49 14.04
C VAL A 135 2.74 5.97 14.09
N MET A 136 2.72 5.29 12.93
CA MET A 136 2.60 3.83 12.83
C MET A 136 3.89 3.06 13.18
N GLY A 137 4.99 3.76 13.50
CA GLY A 137 6.28 3.15 13.82
C GLY A 137 7.06 2.63 12.62
N TYR A 138 6.82 3.20 11.44
CA TYR A 138 7.66 2.97 10.27
C TYR A 138 8.77 4.01 10.20
N GLU A 139 9.95 3.58 9.76
CA GLU A 139 10.98 4.51 9.31
C GLU A 139 10.45 5.33 8.12
N VAL A 140 10.78 6.61 8.05
CA VAL A 140 10.21 7.54 7.04
C VAL A 140 10.50 7.10 5.61
N ASP A 141 11.61 6.42 5.39
CA ASP A 141 12.06 5.90 4.09
C ASP A 141 11.55 4.45 3.80
N ALA A 142 10.83 3.82 4.72
CA ALA A 142 10.27 2.50 4.50
C ALA A 142 9.09 2.50 3.51
N PRO A 143 8.09 3.43 3.59
CA PRO A 143 7.00 3.46 2.63
C PRO A 143 7.45 3.98 1.26
N MET A 144 7.64 3.09 0.31
CA MET A 144 8.15 3.40 -1.03
C MET A 144 7.34 4.47 -1.79
N LEU A 145 6.03 4.60 -1.53
CA LEU A 145 5.21 5.65 -2.14
C LEU A 145 5.61 7.03 -1.66
N THR A 146 5.84 7.21 -0.36
CA THR A 146 6.28 8.47 0.24
C THR A 146 7.63 8.89 -0.32
N VAL A 147 8.59 7.94 -0.37
CA VAL A 147 9.93 8.17 -0.92
C VAL A 147 9.87 8.56 -2.40
N GLU A 148 9.13 7.82 -3.23
CA GLU A 148 9.04 8.14 -4.67
C GLU A 148 8.31 9.47 -4.92
N ALA A 149 7.27 9.79 -4.14
CA ALA A 149 6.58 11.08 -4.23
C ALA A 149 7.52 12.24 -3.89
N TYR A 150 8.30 12.11 -2.82
CA TYR A 150 9.33 13.09 -2.45
C TYR A 150 10.39 13.25 -3.53
N ASN A 151 10.93 12.15 -4.08
CA ASN A 151 11.92 12.16 -5.14
C ASN A 151 11.43 12.84 -6.42
N ARG A 152 10.12 12.82 -6.69
CA ARG A 152 9.50 13.56 -7.80
C ARG A 152 9.10 15.00 -7.43
N GLY A 153 9.44 15.48 -6.24
CA GLY A 153 9.14 16.85 -5.81
C GLY A 153 7.65 17.12 -5.56
N LEU A 154 6.87 16.10 -5.19
CA LEU A 154 5.42 16.22 -4.98
C LEU A 154 5.05 16.66 -3.55
N GLY A 155 6.03 16.75 -2.65
CA GLY A 155 5.86 17.19 -1.27
C GLY A 155 7.09 16.90 -0.41
N GLU A 156 7.01 17.18 0.90
CA GLU A 156 8.11 17.03 1.87
C GLU A 156 7.93 15.76 2.71
N MET A 157 8.97 14.93 2.84
CA MET A 157 8.96 13.75 3.71
C MET A 157 9.89 13.86 4.91
N ASN A 158 10.82 14.82 4.93
CA ASN A 158 11.74 14.98 6.05
C ASN A 158 10.99 15.56 7.26
N LEU A 159 10.85 14.78 8.32
CA LEU A 159 10.12 15.18 9.54
C LEU A 159 10.68 16.45 10.19
N ASP A 160 11.98 16.71 10.08
CA ASP A 160 12.62 17.92 10.62
C ASP A 160 12.15 19.21 9.91
N LYS A 161 11.56 19.08 8.72
CA LYS A 161 11.03 20.20 7.93
C LYS A 161 9.50 20.30 7.98
N ILE A 162 8.84 19.35 8.65
CA ILE A 162 7.38 19.31 8.75
C ILE A 162 6.96 19.88 10.10
N GLU A 163 6.22 20.97 10.09
CA GLU A 163 5.61 21.53 11.31
C GLU A 163 4.38 20.70 11.68
N VAL A 164 4.45 19.94 12.78
CA VAL A 164 3.31 19.20 13.32
C VAL A 164 2.60 20.08 14.38
N LYS A 165 1.28 20.22 14.24
CA LYS A 165 0.41 20.96 15.16
C LYS A 165 -0.59 20.01 15.82
N GLY A 166 -0.88 20.23 17.09
CA GLY A 166 -1.71 19.36 17.91
C GLY A 166 -0.87 18.38 18.71
N GLU A 167 -1.23 17.11 18.68
CA GLU A 167 -0.46 16.06 19.35
C GLU A 167 0.91 15.85 18.70
N THR A 168 1.93 15.55 19.50
CA THR A 168 3.26 15.21 18.96
C THR A 168 3.27 13.77 18.43
N ILE A 169 4.16 13.46 17.49
CA ILE A 169 4.30 12.10 16.95
C ILE A 169 4.55 11.11 18.10
N GLU A 170 5.40 11.48 19.05
CA GLU A 170 5.78 10.62 20.18
C GLU A 170 4.59 10.36 21.12
N SER A 171 3.70 11.34 21.33
CA SER A 171 2.54 11.19 22.23
C SER A 171 1.49 10.22 21.69
N VAL A 172 1.40 10.10 20.36
CA VAL A 172 0.42 9.24 19.66
C VAL A 172 1.05 8.04 18.95
N TYR A 173 2.36 7.85 19.17
CA TYR A 173 3.11 6.76 18.56
C TYR A 173 2.55 5.39 18.96
N HIS A 174 2.28 4.55 17.95
CA HIS A 174 1.91 3.16 18.13
C HIS A 174 2.60 2.30 17.07
N ARG A 175 3.49 1.39 17.47
CA ARG A 175 4.15 0.51 16.53
C ARG A 175 3.16 -0.52 15.97
N PHE A 176 2.81 -0.37 14.71
CA PHE A 176 1.95 -1.33 14.00
C PHE A 176 2.74 -2.60 13.64
N LYS A 177 2.09 -3.74 13.82
CA LYS A 177 2.60 -5.02 13.34
C LYS A 177 2.62 -5.02 11.80
N ARG A 178 3.77 -5.26 11.20
CA ARG A 178 3.90 -5.30 9.73
C ARG A 178 3.31 -6.60 9.17
N SER A 179 2.90 -6.60 7.90
CA SER A 179 2.39 -7.81 7.24
C SER A 179 3.42 -8.96 7.27
N SER A 180 4.70 -8.64 7.12
CA SER A 180 5.80 -9.61 7.17
C SER A 180 6.08 -10.20 8.56
N GLU A 181 5.50 -9.64 9.61
CA GLU A 181 5.67 -10.10 11.01
C GLU A 181 4.51 -10.99 11.47
N VAL A 182 3.51 -11.21 10.60
CA VAL A 182 2.34 -12.01 10.96
C VAL A 182 2.58 -13.47 10.62
N GLU A 183 2.47 -14.32 11.62
CA GLU A 183 2.38 -15.75 11.41
C GLU A 183 0.99 -16.15 10.94
N ILE A 184 0.92 -17.07 9.98
CA ILE A 184 -0.35 -17.61 9.49
C ILE A 184 -0.60 -18.95 10.18
N PRO A 185 -1.46 -18.99 11.22
CA PRO A 185 -1.70 -20.24 11.94
C PRO A 185 -2.44 -21.26 11.07
N GLY A 186 -2.24 -22.54 11.35
CA GLY A 186 -2.97 -23.64 10.73
C GLY A 186 -2.58 -23.93 9.27
N LEU A 187 -1.38 -23.52 8.83
CA LEU A 187 -0.77 -24.07 7.63
C LEU A 187 -0.01 -25.38 7.94
N PRO A 188 0.04 -26.33 6.99
CA PRO A 188 0.84 -27.54 7.12
C PRO A 188 2.33 -27.19 7.17
N PRO A 189 3.22 -28.11 7.56
CA PRO A 189 4.66 -27.89 7.53
C PRO A 189 5.15 -27.51 6.13
N TYR A 190 5.74 -26.32 6.01
CA TYR A 190 6.41 -25.82 4.81
C TYR A 190 7.62 -24.99 5.22
N THR A 191 8.52 -24.73 4.30
CA THR A 191 9.69 -23.91 4.55
C THR A 191 9.54 -22.58 3.80
N LEU A 192 9.48 -21.46 4.53
CA LEU A 192 9.45 -20.10 3.95
C LEU A 192 10.81 -19.45 4.19
N LEU A 193 11.48 -19.09 3.10
CA LEU A 193 12.80 -18.46 3.14
C LEU A 193 12.76 -17.13 2.39
N PHE A 194 13.23 -16.10 3.05
CA PHE A 194 13.44 -14.78 2.46
C PHE A 194 14.93 -14.57 2.22
N ASP A 195 15.31 -14.38 0.97
CA ASP A 195 16.65 -13.89 0.62
C ASP A 195 16.85 -12.47 1.18
N GLU A 196 18.09 -12.09 1.50
CA GLU A 196 18.42 -10.75 2.00
C GLU A 196 18.02 -9.66 1.00
N GLY A 197 18.14 -9.94 -0.29
CA GLY A 197 17.71 -9.05 -1.38
C GLY A 197 16.21 -9.07 -1.67
N ALA A 198 15.41 -9.87 -0.94
CA ALA A 198 13.96 -9.86 -1.12
C ALA A 198 13.36 -8.53 -0.67
N CYS A 199 12.81 -7.76 -1.63
CA CYS A 199 12.14 -6.51 -1.33
C CYS A 199 10.84 -6.74 -0.55
N THR A 200 10.38 -5.72 0.15
CA THR A 200 9.15 -5.75 0.95
C THR A 200 7.93 -6.17 0.12
N GLY A 201 7.84 -5.74 -1.15
CA GLY A 201 6.76 -6.15 -2.04
C GLY A 201 6.68 -7.66 -2.21
N CYS A 202 7.81 -8.35 -2.44
CA CYS A 202 7.83 -9.81 -2.56
C CYS A 202 7.53 -10.50 -1.22
N ARG A 203 8.09 -9.99 -0.11
CA ARG A 203 7.84 -10.52 1.23
C ARG A 203 6.36 -10.48 1.58
N ASN A 204 5.73 -9.34 1.39
CA ASN A 204 4.33 -9.16 1.73
C ASN A 204 3.39 -9.89 0.76
N THR A 205 3.72 -9.92 -0.54
CA THR A 205 2.91 -10.66 -1.53
C THR A 205 2.85 -12.15 -1.23
N VAL A 206 3.95 -12.77 -0.79
CA VAL A 206 3.93 -14.19 -0.45
C VAL A 206 3.06 -14.47 0.77
N ILE A 207 3.07 -13.58 1.77
CA ILE A 207 2.21 -13.71 2.95
C ILE A 207 0.73 -13.63 2.55
N SER A 208 0.35 -12.64 1.71
CA SER A 208 -1.01 -12.55 1.17
C SER A 208 -1.40 -13.80 0.38
N ALA A 209 -0.52 -14.31 -0.47
CA ALA A 209 -0.79 -15.53 -1.24
C ALA A 209 -1.00 -16.77 -0.34
N LEU A 210 -0.24 -16.90 0.74
CA LEU A 210 -0.42 -17.96 1.73
C LEU A 210 -1.76 -17.85 2.47
N MET A 211 -2.20 -16.62 2.77
CA MET A 211 -3.52 -16.36 3.34
C MET A 211 -4.64 -16.74 2.36
N ASP A 212 -4.51 -16.37 1.10
CA ASP A 212 -5.50 -16.70 0.06
C ASP A 212 -5.59 -18.21 -0.14
N LEU A 213 -4.46 -18.92 -0.14
CA LEU A 213 -4.43 -20.39 -0.22
C LEU A 213 -5.18 -21.02 0.96
N LYS A 214 -4.96 -20.52 2.17
CA LYS A 214 -5.68 -21.00 3.36
C LYS A 214 -7.17 -20.67 3.27
N ALA A 215 -7.54 -19.45 2.95
CA ALA A 215 -8.94 -19.04 2.81
C ALA A 215 -9.69 -19.85 1.74
N GLY A 216 -8.99 -20.28 0.69
CA GLY A 216 -9.52 -21.14 -0.37
C GLY A 216 -9.55 -22.64 -0.05
N GLY A 217 -9.00 -23.07 1.10
CA GLY A 217 -8.89 -24.50 1.45
C GLY A 217 -7.83 -25.26 0.65
N TYR A 218 -6.82 -24.54 0.14
CA TYR A 218 -5.74 -25.10 -0.68
C TYR A 218 -4.44 -25.29 0.12
N GLU A 219 -4.42 -25.05 1.42
CA GLU A 219 -3.25 -25.12 2.30
C GLU A 219 -2.53 -26.47 2.26
N LYS A 220 -3.25 -27.56 2.03
CA LYS A 220 -2.68 -28.91 1.88
C LYS A 220 -1.60 -29.03 0.80
N TYR A 221 -1.62 -28.16 -0.20
CA TYR A 221 -0.62 -28.17 -1.28
C TYR A 221 0.72 -27.54 -0.87
N LEU A 222 0.79 -26.93 0.31
CA LEU A 222 2.02 -26.38 0.87
C LEU A 222 2.85 -27.43 1.63
N GLU A 223 2.27 -28.60 1.97
CA GLU A 223 2.95 -29.61 2.74
C GLU A 223 4.26 -30.03 2.09
N GLY A 224 5.37 -29.94 2.84
CA GLY A 224 6.72 -30.25 2.38
C GLY A 224 7.27 -29.35 1.28
N LYS A 225 6.64 -28.20 1.01
CA LYS A 225 7.13 -27.26 -0.01
C LYS A 225 8.12 -26.27 0.57
N TYR A 226 9.02 -25.83 -0.30
CA TYR A 226 9.90 -24.69 -0.09
C TYR A 226 9.32 -23.48 -0.84
N VAL A 227 9.07 -22.39 -0.14
CA VAL A 227 8.70 -21.10 -0.72
C VAL A 227 9.90 -20.18 -0.53
N VAL A 228 10.58 -19.87 -1.61
CA VAL A 228 11.83 -19.12 -1.58
C VAL A 228 11.59 -17.77 -2.27
N VAL A 229 11.88 -16.68 -1.56
CA VAL A 229 11.48 -15.32 -1.96
C VAL A 229 12.71 -14.45 -2.18
N GLY A 230 12.82 -13.85 -3.35
CA GLY A 230 13.88 -12.91 -3.72
C GLY A 230 14.93 -13.51 -4.68
N PRO A 231 16.05 -12.78 -4.89
CA PRO A 231 17.07 -13.13 -5.90
C PRO A 231 18.06 -14.20 -5.40
N VAL A 232 17.56 -15.36 -4.98
CA VAL A 232 18.39 -16.45 -4.45
C VAL A 232 19.38 -16.97 -5.48
N LYS A 233 20.63 -17.12 -5.08
CA LYS A 233 21.68 -17.70 -5.92
C LYS A 233 21.72 -19.23 -5.85
N GLU A 234 21.40 -19.78 -4.69
CA GLU A 234 21.41 -21.22 -4.42
C GLU A 234 20.15 -21.62 -3.65
N LEU A 235 19.58 -22.74 -4.01
CA LEU A 235 18.42 -23.28 -3.29
C LEU A 235 18.87 -23.90 -1.96
N PRO A 236 18.02 -23.86 -0.91
CA PRO A 236 18.31 -24.49 0.37
C PRO A 236 18.42 -26.02 0.23
N GLU A 237 19.12 -26.65 1.16
CA GLU A 237 19.25 -28.11 1.22
C GLU A 237 17.86 -28.77 1.28
N GLY A 238 17.64 -29.77 0.47
CA GLY A 238 16.36 -30.49 0.33
C GLY A 238 15.37 -29.84 -0.65
N ALA A 239 15.63 -28.63 -1.14
CA ALA A 239 14.81 -28.01 -2.16
C ALA A 239 15.13 -28.58 -3.54
N THR A 240 14.08 -28.93 -4.30
CA THR A 240 14.14 -29.43 -5.67
C THR A 240 13.20 -28.64 -6.57
N LYS A 241 13.29 -28.82 -7.88
CA LYS A 241 12.38 -28.17 -8.82
C LYS A 241 10.92 -28.56 -8.59
N GLU A 242 10.65 -29.74 -8.08
CA GLU A 242 9.32 -30.31 -7.88
C GLU A 242 8.66 -29.82 -6.58
N ASN A 243 9.47 -29.50 -5.55
CA ASN A 243 8.95 -29.08 -4.26
C ASN A 243 9.18 -27.61 -3.93
N THR A 244 9.74 -26.82 -4.86
CA THR A 244 10.08 -25.41 -4.62
C THR A 244 9.25 -24.44 -5.44
N VAL A 245 8.76 -23.40 -4.80
CA VAL A 245 8.13 -22.23 -5.40
C VAL A 245 9.07 -21.04 -5.24
N LEU A 246 9.50 -20.46 -6.36
CA LEU A 246 10.29 -19.23 -6.38
C LEU A 246 9.38 -18.03 -6.53
N VAL A 247 9.56 -17.03 -5.66
CA VAL A 247 8.76 -15.79 -5.66
C VAL A 247 9.66 -14.59 -5.88
N GLY A 248 9.37 -13.85 -6.94
CA GLY A 248 10.13 -12.67 -7.35
C GLY A 248 10.54 -12.75 -8.82
N ARG A 249 10.87 -11.60 -9.40
CA ARG A 249 11.39 -11.49 -10.78
C ARG A 249 12.83 -10.96 -10.80
N CYS A 250 13.39 -10.85 -9.61
CA CYS A 250 14.77 -10.37 -9.48
C CYS A 250 15.75 -11.44 -10.04
#